data_14758711c16a027e0b30974c2a6081b9
#
_entry.id   14758711c16a027e0b30974c2a6081b9
#
_cell.length_a   1.000
_cell.length_b   1.000
_cell.length_c   1.000
_cell.angle_alpha   90.00
_cell.angle_beta   90.00
_cell.angle_gamma   90.00
#
_symmetry.space_group_name_H-M   'P 1'
#
loop_
_entity.id
_entity.type
_entity.pdbx_description
1 polymer ?
#
loop_
_entity_poly.entity_id
_entity_poly.type
_entity_poly.pdbx_seq_one_letter_code
_entity_poly.pdbx_strand_id
1 'polypeptide(L)'
;VLDNSYSMDLLGEDGDATAFEQARAAAKATLDAMPTGSRVAVLLASDVVQGGIDEPTHDLNQAREVIERAKVSDHATDLYPAMVRAMEILEGRAVLRKEIYLITDGQASGWRQSTDVQRLIGDHKDIKLYVLRVVKKEKVPANNLAITKLDVYSGLTPVKHPLQFEIEVTNHNDNDSGDVRVGL
;
A
#
# COMPACT_ATOMS: atom_id res chain seq x y z
N VAL A 1 -5.01 5.86 -6.33
CA VAL A 1 -4.64 5.17 -5.09
C VAL A 1 -3.34 4.43 -5.33
N LEU A 2 -2.30 4.77 -4.60
CA LEU A 2 -0.97 4.18 -4.71
C LEU A 2 -0.69 3.39 -3.43
N ASP A 3 -0.55 2.08 -3.58
CA ASP A 3 -0.14 1.20 -2.49
C ASP A 3 1.30 1.56 -2.08
N ASN A 4 1.46 1.94 -0.82
CA ASN A 4 2.76 2.26 -0.23
C ASN A 4 3.10 1.38 0.98
N SER A 5 2.44 0.23 1.11
CA SER A 5 2.71 -0.74 2.16
C SER A 5 4.12 -1.31 2.08
N TYR A 6 4.59 -1.89 3.19
CA TYR A 6 5.94 -2.46 3.31
C TYR A 6 6.29 -3.45 2.19
N SER A 7 5.32 -4.24 1.73
CA SER A 7 5.55 -5.23 0.68
C SER A 7 5.98 -4.62 -0.67
N MET A 8 5.71 -3.34 -0.88
CA MET A 8 6.09 -2.61 -2.09
C MET A 8 7.58 -2.26 -2.16
N ASP A 9 8.33 -2.44 -1.07
CA ASP A 9 9.79 -2.24 -1.05
C ASP A 9 10.57 -3.42 -1.66
N LEU A 10 9.89 -4.52 -2.00
CA LEU A 10 10.52 -5.66 -2.63
C LEU A 10 10.92 -5.35 -4.08
N LEU A 11 12.05 -5.94 -4.52
CA LEU A 11 12.52 -5.78 -5.90
C LEU A 11 11.51 -6.27 -6.91
N GLY A 12 11.36 -5.51 -7.98
CA GLY A 12 10.54 -5.86 -9.13
C GLY A 12 11.13 -7.01 -9.95
N GLU A 13 10.41 -7.39 -11.01
CA GLU A 13 10.78 -8.53 -11.87
C GLU A 13 12.17 -8.37 -12.48
N ASP A 14 12.53 -7.16 -12.91
CA ASP A 14 13.82 -6.85 -13.53
C ASP A 14 14.99 -6.81 -12.53
N GLY A 15 14.69 -6.76 -11.22
CA GLY A 15 15.69 -6.76 -10.15
C GLY A 15 16.39 -5.42 -9.93
N ASP A 16 16.08 -4.41 -10.74
CA ASP A 16 16.72 -3.09 -10.69
C ASP A 16 15.83 -2.03 -9.98
N ALA A 17 14.52 -2.22 -9.97
CA ALA A 17 13.57 -1.30 -9.35
C ALA A 17 12.66 -2.03 -8.36
N THR A 18 12.28 -1.36 -7.25
CA THR A 18 11.30 -1.90 -6.32
C THR A 18 9.88 -1.90 -6.93
N ALA A 19 8.98 -2.69 -6.37
CA ALA A 19 7.57 -2.65 -6.77
C ALA A 19 6.99 -1.24 -6.61
N PHE A 20 7.45 -0.50 -5.58
CA PHE A 20 7.03 0.88 -5.36
C PHE A 20 7.54 1.84 -6.44
N GLU A 21 8.78 1.69 -6.89
CA GLU A 21 9.31 2.49 -7.98
C GLU A 21 8.58 2.25 -9.30
N GLN A 22 8.23 0.99 -9.59
CA GLN A 22 7.39 0.64 -10.72
C GLN A 22 5.98 1.25 -10.59
N ALA A 23 5.39 1.20 -9.38
CA ALA A 23 4.09 1.78 -9.10
C ALA A 23 4.09 3.31 -9.27
N ARG A 24 5.15 4.00 -8.81
CA ARG A 24 5.32 5.44 -9.06
C ARG A 24 5.42 5.75 -10.56
N ALA A 25 6.15 4.94 -11.31
CA ALA A 25 6.25 5.11 -12.76
C ALA A 25 4.88 4.91 -13.45
N ALA A 26 4.14 3.87 -13.07
CA ALA A 26 2.79 3.62 -13.57
C ALA A 26 1.81 4.75 -13.22
N ALA A 27 1.89 5.29 -11.98
CA ALA A 27 1.07 6.42 -11.55
C ALA A 27 1.36 7.67 -12.39
N LYS A 28 2.63 7.99 -12.65
CA LYS A 28 3.00 9.12 -13.51
C LYS A 28 2.54 8.93 -14.95
N ALA A 29 2.70 7.72 -15.50
CA ALA A 29 2.19 7.40 -16.84
C ALA A 29 0.66 7.53 -16.92
N THR A 30 -0.06 7.19 -15.85
CA THR A 30 -1.51 7.39 -15.75
C THR A 30 -1.86 8.88 -15.79
N LEU A 31 -1.11 9.74 -15.08
CA LEU A 31 -1.30 11.19 -15.13
C LEU A 31 -1.07 11.75 -16.56
N ASP A 32 -0.03 11.26 -17.23
CA ASP A 32 0.31 11.69 -18.59
C ASP A 32 -0.76 11.32 -19.63
N ALA A 33 -1.48 10.22 -19.38
CA ALA A 33 -2.56 9.75 -20.24
C ALA A 33 -3.92 10.43 -19.97
N MET A 34 -4.01 11.29 -18.94
CA MET A 34 -5.28 11.93 -18.59
C MET A 34 -5.70 12.98 -19.63
N PRO A 35 -6.99 13.01 -20.01
CA PRO A 35 -7.51 14.06 -20.88
C PRO A 35 -7.35 15.46 -20.28
N THR A 36 -7.21 16.46 -21.13
CA THR A 36 -7.17 17.86 -20.71
C THR A 36 -8.44 18.22 -19.93
N GLY A 37 -8.26 18.92 -18.79
CA GLY A 37 -9.34 19.31 -17.90
C GLY A 37 -9.70 18.25 -16.85
N SER A 38 -9.00 17.12 -16.82
CA SER A 38 -9.14 16.14 -15.74
C SER A 38 -8.78 16.74 -14.39
N ARG A 39 -9.36 16.18 -13.34
CA ARG A 39 -8.97 16.44 -11.95
C ARG A 39 -8.49 15.15 -11.32
N VAL A 40 -7.49 15.25 -10.46
CA VAL A 40 -6.89 14.08 -9.80
C VAL A 40 -6.78 14.31 -8.30
N ALA A 41 -7.10 13.28 -7.54
CA ALA A 41 -6.71 13.10 -6.14
C ALA A 41 -5.65 12.01 -6.04
N VAL A 42 -4.77 12.09 -5.05
CA VAL A 42 -3.72 11.10 -4.82
C VAL A 42 -3.81 10.61 -3.38
N LEU A 43 -4.05 9.32 -3.21
CA LEU A 43 -4.08 8.67 -1.90
C LEU A 43 -2.95 7.65 -1.83
N LEU A 44 -2.25 7.62 -0.70
CA LEU A 44 -1.31 6.56 -0.35
C LEU A 44 -2.02 5.55 0.53
N ALA A 45 -1.92 4.28 0.18
CA ALA A 45 -2.65 3.19 0.81
C ALA A 45 -1.71 2.20 1.48
N SER A 46 -1.89 2.05 2.78
CA SER A 46 -1.39 0.97 3.61
C SER A 46 -2.54 0.53 4.51
N ASP A 47 -2.31 0.06 5.73
CA ASP A 47 -3.37 -0.07 6.74
C ASP A 47 -3.83 1.31 7.28
N VAL A 48 -3.07 2.36 6.98
CA VAL A 48 -3.41 3.76 7.22
C VAL A 48 -3.49 4.50 5.87
N VAL A 49 -4.61 5.17 5.64
CA VAL A 49 -4.76 6.02 4.45
C VAL A 49 -4.08 7.35 4.71
N GLN A 50 -3.10 7.68 3.87
CA GLN A 50 -2.46 8.98 3.88
C GLN A 50 -2.91 9.78 2.65
N GLY A 51 -3.49 10.95 2.89
CA GLY A 51 -3.86 11.87 1.82
C GLY A 51 -2.63 12.60 1.29
N GLY A 52 -2.30 12.37 0.03
CA GLY A 52 -1.36 13.24 -0.68
C GLY A 52 -2.09 14.45 -1.25
N ILE A 53 -3.25 14.22 -1.89
CA ILE A 53 -4.19 15.23 -2.40
C ILE A 53 -5.60 14.67 -2.22
N ASP A 54 -6.30 15.11 -1.17
CA ASP A 54 -7.65 14.64 -0.86
C ASP A 54 -8.73 15.32 -1.71
N GLU A 55 -8.51 16.54 -2.13
CA GLU A 55 -9.43 17.23 -3.03
C GLU A 55 -8.92 17.21 -4.47
N PRO A 56 -9.72 16.68 -5.42
CA PRO A 56 -9.29 16.61 -6.81
C PRO A 56 -8.89 17.96 -7.39
N THR A 57 -7.63 18.08 -7.79
CA THR A 57 -7.01 19.25 -8.39
C THR A 57 -6.84 19.10 -9.90
N HIS A 58 -6.83 20.24 -10.61
CA HIS A 58 -6.40 20.31 -12.02
C HIS A 58 -4.88 20.40 -12.18
N ASP A 59 -4.16 20.63 -11.09
CA ASP A 59 -2.70 20.75 -11.10
C ASP A 59 -2.05 19.36 -11.12
N LEU A 60 -1.83 18.84 -12.32
CA LEU A 60 -1.17 17.56 -12.52
C LEU A 60 0.30 17.60 -12.12
N ASN A 61 0.94 18.78 -12.07
CA ASN A 61 2.32 18.89 -11.59
C ASN A 61 2.38 18.69 -10.08
N GLN A 62 1.43 19.28 -9.35
CA GLN A 62 1.28 18.99 -7.91
C GLN A 62 1.10 17.50 -7.65
N ALA A 63 0.23 16.85 -8.42
CA ALA A 63 0.01 15.39 -8.28
C ALA A 63 1.29 14.59 -8.57
N ARG A 64 2.05 14.98 -9.57
CA ARG A 64 3.33 14.35 -9.93
C ARG A 64 4.35 14.49 -8.80
N GLU A 65 4.48 15.70 -8.21
CA GLU A 65 5.37 15.92 -7.07
C GLU A 65 5.01 15.07 -5.86
N VAL A 66 3.71 14.95 -5.55
CA VAL A 66 3.24 14.10 -4.45
C VAL A 66 3.62 12.64 -4.69
N ILE A 67 3.42 12.11 -5.90
CA ILE A 67 3.81 10.76 -6.27
C ILE A 67 5.34 10.57 -6.19
N GLU A 68 6.12 11.55 -6.60
CA GLU A 68 7.58 11.47 -6.53
C GLU A 68 8.13 11.49 -5.10
N ARG A 69 7.51 12.26 -4.22
CA ARG A 69 7.89 12.37 -2.80
C ARG A 69 7.36 11.22 -1.95
N ALA A 70 6.39 10.45 -2.47
CA ALA A 70 5.82 9.32 -1.77
C ALA A 70 6.90 8.27 -1.46
N LYS A 71 6.83 7.70 -0.26
CA LYS A 71 7.75 6.67 0.23
C LYS A 71 6.97 5.44 0.65
N VAL A 72 7.61 4.29 0.60
CA VAL A 72 7.12 3.08 1.23
C VAL A 72 7.01 3.33 2.73
N SER A 73 5.94 2.84 3.32
CA SER A 73 5.73 2.83 4.76
C SER A 73 6.14 1.48 5.34
N ASP A 74 6.33 1.43 6.65
CA ASP A 74 6.54 0.21 7.43
C ASP A 74 5.21 -0.48 7.83
N HIS A 75 4.11 0.00 7.28
CA HIS A 75 2.76 -0.50 7.53
C HIS A 75 2.40 -1.69 6.65
N ALA A 76 1.46 -2.51 7.17
CA ALA A 76 0.87 -3.63 6.42
C ALA A 76 -0.04 -3.12 5.29
N THR A 77 -0.44 -4.01 4.39
CA THR A 77 -1.39 -3.70 3.32
C THR A 77 -2.82 -3.92 3.79
N ASP A 78 -3.64 -2.87 3.77
CA ASP A 78 -5.10 -2.93 3.80
C ASP A 78 -5.66 -1.91 2.80
N LEU A 79 -6.22 -2.39 1.72
CA LEU A 79 -6.69 -1.52 0.63
C LEU A 79 -8.11 -0.99 0.84
N TYR A 80 -8.90 -1.63 1.73
CA TYR A 80 -10.30 -1.27 1.92
C TYR A 80 -10.51 0.17 2.40
N PRO A 81 -9.81 0.68 3.43
CA PRO A 81 -9.97 2.06 3.87
C PRO A 81 -9.65 3.09 2.77
N ALA A 82 -8.62 2.81 1.95
CA ALA A 82 -8.26 3.68 0.84
C ALA A 82 -9.31 3.67 -0.27
N MET A 83 -9.92 2.52 -0.53
CA MET A 83 -11.01 2.41 -1.49
C MET A 83 -12.25 3.16 -1.03
N VAL A 84 -12.64 3.04 0.26
CA VAL A 84 -13.73 3.83 0.85
C VAL A 84 -13.44 5.31 0.68
N ARG A 85 -12.24 5.77 1.05
CA ARG A 85 -11.87 7.18 0.93
C ARG A 85 -11.90 7.67 -0.53
N ALA A 86 -11.43 6.87 -1.47
CA ALA A 86 -11.47 7.21 -2.89
C ALA A 86 -12.92 7.35 -3.41
N MET A 87 -13.83 6.47 -2.97
CA MET A 87 -15.26 6.56 -3.30
C MET A 87 -15.89 7.83 -2.73
N GLU A 88 -15.64 8.16 -1.44
CA GLU A 88 -16.12 9.40 -0.81
C GLU A 88 -15.69 10.65 -1.58
N ILE A 89 -14.43 10.69 -2.02
CA ILE A 89 -13.90 11.81 -2.81
C ILE A 89 -14.65 11.98 -4.13
N LEU A 90 -15.08 10.90 -4.75
CA LEU A 90 -15.77 10.90 -6.05
C LEU A 90 -17.29 10.99 -5.92
N GLU A 91 -17.85 10.63 -4.76
CA GLU A 91 -19.27 10.66 -4.51
C GLU A 91 -19.84 12.09 -4.63
N GLY A 92 -21.07 12.20 -5.09
CA GLY A 92 -21.76 13.50 -5.21
C GLY A 92 -21.18 14.47 -6.24
N ARG A 93 -20.09 14.13 -6.92
CA ARG A 93 -19.51 15.00 -7.95
C ARG A 93 -20.24 14.81 -9.29
N ALA A 94 -20.77 15.91 -9.81
CA ALA A 94 -21.45 15.93 -11.10
C ALA A 94 -20.43 16.01 -12.25
N VAL A 95 -19.75 14.88 -12.52
CA VAL A 95 -18.77 14.75 -13.62
C VAL A 95 -19.13 13.56 -14.49
N LEU A 96 -18.78 13.66 -15.78
CA LEU A 96 -19.13 12.63 -16.77
C LEU A 96 -18.40 11.30 -16.55
N ARG A 97 -17.23 11.32 -15.91
CA ARG A 97 -16.36 10.18 -15.77
C ARG A 97 -15.68 10.18 -14.41
N LYS A 98 -15.87 9.11 -13.68
CA LYS A 98 -15.24 8.87 -12.39
C LYS A 98 -14.45 7.58 -12.46
N GLU A 99 -13.17 7.66 -12.17
CA GLU A 99 -12.26 6.53 -12.29
C GLU A 99 -11.33 6.46 -11.08
N ILE A 100 -11.10 5.26 -10.58
CA ILE A 100 -10.10 4.96 -9.56
C ILE A 100 -9.04 4.08 -10.20
N TYR A 101 -7.81 4.49 -10.12
CA TYR A 101 -6.64 3.71 -10.48
C TYR A 101 -5.97 3.24 -9.20
N LEU A 102 -6.10 1.95 -8.90
CA LEU A 102 -5.42 1.30 -7.78
C LEU A 102 -4.16 0.64 -8.29
N ILE A 103 -2.99 1.11 -7.81
CA ILE A 103 -1.69 0.61 -8.22
C ILE A 103 -1.09 -0.12 -7.02
N THR A 104 -0.91 -1.44 -7.13
CA THR A 104 -0.53 -2.34 -6.03
C THR A 104 0.24 -3.54 -6.56
N ASP A 105 0.98 -4.23 -5.69
CA ASP A 105 1.60 -5.52 -6.02
C ASP A 105 0.58 -6.68 -6.04
N GLY A 106 -0.64 -6.44 -5.58
CA GLY A 106 -1.73 -7.39 -5.60
C GLY A 106 -1.58 -8.56 -4.63
N GLN A 107 -0.84 -8.39 -3.53
CA GLN A 107 -0.73 -9.43 -2.50
C GLN A 107 -2.09 -9.75 -1.87
N ALA A 108 -2.32 -11.05 -1.60
CA ALA A 108 -3.58 -11.53 -1.02
C ALA A 108 -3.90 -10.90 0.34
N SER A 109 -2.87 -10.52 1.11
CA SER A 109 -3.02 -9.86 2.42
C SER A 109 -3.76 -8.51 2.33
N GLY A 110 -3.57 -7.77 1.24
CA GLY A 110 -4.25 -6.49 1.00
C GLY A 110 -5.73 -6.62 0.65
N TRP A 111 -6.19 -7.85 0.32
CA TRP A 111 -7.54 -8.15 -0.12
C TRP A 111 -8.36 -8.92 0.91
N ARG A 112 -8.01 -8.84 2.20
CA ARG A 112 -8.77 -9.54 3.28
C ARG A 112 -10.25 -9.19 3.27
N GLN A 113 -10.60 -7.97 2.88
CA GLN A 113 -11.96 -7.46 2.79
C GLN A 113 -12.47 -7.42 1.33
N SER A 114 -12.06 -8.38 0.50
CA SER A 114 -12.41 -8.41 -0.93
C SER A 114 -13.92 -8.37 -1.19
N THR A 115 -14.72 -9.02 -0.35
CA THR A 115 -16.18 -9.00 -0.44
C THR A 115 -16.75 -7.60 -0.20
N ASP A 116 -16.19 -6.87 0.75
CA ASP A 116 -16.63 -5.51 1.06
C ASP A 116 -16.21 -4.53 -0.03
N VAL A 117 -15.00 -4.70 -0.60
CA VAL A 117 -14.56 -3.96 -1.78
C VAL A 117 -15.48 -4.23 -2.98
N GLN A 118 -15.85 -5.49 -3.24
CA GLN A 118 -16.77 -5.84 -4.32
C GLN A 118 -18.14 -5.19 -4.12
N ARG A 119 -18.67 -5.20 -2.89
CA ARG A 119 -19.92 -4.53 -2.57
C ARG A 119 -19.82 -3.03 -2.80
N LEU A 120 -18.76 -2.40 -2.28
CA LEU A 120 -18.52 -0.97 -2.44
C LEU A 120 -18.50 -0.55 -3.92
N ILE A 121 -17.82 -1.32 -4.78
CA ILE A 121 -17.81 -1.08 -6.23
C ILE A 121 -19.20 -1.32 -6.84
N GLY A 122 -19.90 -2.35 -6.41
CA GLY A 122 -21.25 -2.70 -6.89
C GLY A 122 -22.28 -1.62 -6.62
N ASP A 123 -22.16 -0.92 -5.50
CA ASP A 123 -23.04 0.17 -5.09
C ASP A 123 -22.75 1.48 -5.87
N HIS A 124 -21.54 1.64 -6.44
CA HIS A 124 -21.09 2.85 -7.15
C HIS A 124 -20.83 2.57 -8.65
N LYS A 125 -21.87 2.16 -9.38
CA LYS A 125 -21.79 1.78 -10.81
C LYS A 125 -21.29 2.88 -11.75
N ASP A 126 -21.37 4.14 -11.32
CA ASP A 126 -20.89 5.31 -12.05
C ASP A 126 -19.36 5.53 -11.90
N ILE A 127 -18.71 4.77 -11.01
CA ILE A 127 -17.26 4.82 -10.76
C ILE A 127 -16.60 3.55 -11.34
N LYS A 128 -15.58 3.73 -12.17
CA LYS A 128 -14.79 2.63 -12.72
C LYS A 128 -13.53 2.42 -11.91
N LEU A 129 -13.27 1.18 -11.53
CA LEU A 129 -12.02 0.77 -10.88
C LEU A 129 -11.10 0.09 -11.91
N TYR A 130 -9.88 0.58 -12.00
CA TYR A 130 -8.78 -0.04 -12.71
C TYR A 130 -7.70 -0.46 -11.71
N VAL A 131 -7.35 -1.73 -11.71
CA VAL A 131 -6.27 -2.27 -10.88
C VAL A 131 -5.04 -2.46 -11.75
N LEU A 132 -3.99 -1.69 -11.49
CA LEU A 132 -2.70 -1.83 -12.13
C LEU A 132 -1.79 -2.62 -11.19
N ARG A 133 -1.53 -3.85 -11.57
CA ARG A 133 -0.66 -4.72 -10.79
C ARG A 133 0.79 -4.51 -11.21
N VAL A 134 1.65 -4.15 -10.26
CA VAL A 134 3.10 -4.18 -10.44
C VAL A 134 3.65 -5.56 -10.13
N VAL A 135 4.60 -6.03 -10.92
CA VAL A 135 5.06 -7.41 -10.85
C VAL A 135 6.34 -7.48 -10.02
N LYS A 136 6.39 -8.47 -9.12
CA LYS A 136 7.59 -8.82 -8.35
C LYS A 136 8.30 -9.99 -8.99
N LYS A 137 9.61 -10.07 -8.77
CA LYS A 137 10.40 -11.22 -9.16
C LYS A 137 10.03 -12.40 -8.23
N GLU A 138 9.41 -13.44 -8.77
CA GLU A 138 8.96 -14.60 -7.99
C GLU A 138 10.10 -15.41 -7.33
N LYS A 139 11.36 -15.12 -7.64
CA LYS A 139 12.53 -15.94 -7.28
C LYS A 139 13.64 -15.24 -6.51
N VAL A 140 13.43 -14.07 -5.95
CA VAL A 140 14.34 -13.65 -4.90
C VAL A 140 13.90 -14.39 -3.65
N PRO A 141 14.73 -15.23 -3.03
CA PRO A 141 14.45 -15.71 -1.70
C PRO A 141 14.42 -14.47 -0.82
N ALA A 142 13.25 -13.87 -0.70
CA ALA A 142 13.04 -12.87 0.29
C ALA A 142 13.33 -13.57 1.61
N ASN A 143 14.23 -13.01 2.40
CA ASN A 143 14.42 -13.46 3.76
C ASN A 143 13.12 -13.09 4.51
N ASN A 144 12.09 -13.91 4.28
CA ASN A 144 10.71 -13.64 4.68
C ASN A 144 10.51 -14.11 6.13
N LEU A 145 11.23 -13.44 7.01
CA LEU A 145 11.10 -13.61 8.45
C LEU A 145 10.13 -12.56 8.98
N ALA A 146 9.15 -12.99 9.75
CA ALA A 146 8.21 -12.08 10.39
C ALA A 146 8.22 -12.28 11.91
N ILE A 147 8.23 -11.17 12.66
CA ILE A 147 7.88 -11.22 14.07
C ILE A 147 6.36 -11.38 14.15
N THR A 148 5.92 -12.57 14.59
CA THR A 148 4.49 -12.90 14.67
C THR A 148 3.90 -12.70 16.05
N LYS A 149 4.77 -12.57 17.06
CA LYS A 149 4.37 -12.33 18.45
C LYS A 149 5.42 -11.51 19.18
N LEU A 150 4.97 -10.56 19.96
CA LEU A 150 5.80 -9.79 20.88
C LEU A 150 5.01 -9.59 22.19
N ASP A 151 5.38 -10.32 23.20
CA ASP A 151 4.78 -10.20 24.52
C ASP A 151 5.78 -9.64 25.54
N VAL A 152 5.28 -8.83 26.45
CA VAL A 152 6.04 -8.33 27.59
C VAL A 152 5.65 -9.13 28.82
N TYR A 153 6.57 -9.91 29.35
CA TYR A 153 6.30 -10.82 30.50
C TYR A 153 6.29 -10.12 31.86
N SER A 154 6.72 -8.90 31.93
CA SER A 154 6.78 -8.19 33.18
C SER A 154 5.51 -7.38 33.40
N GLY A 155 4.80 -7.65 34.52
CA GLY A 155 3.81 -6.73 35.04
C GLY A 155 4.42 -5.35 35.35
N LEU A 156 3.90 -4.59 36.30
CA LEU A 156 4.46 -3.31 36.72
C LEU A 156 5.97 -3.42 36.98
N THR A 157 6.78 -2.91 36.04
CA THR A 157 8.23 -2.99 36.14
C THR A 157 8.76 -1.74 36.81
N PRO A 158 9.40 -1.84 38.00
CA PRO A 158 10.07 -0.71 38.62
C PRO A 158 11.21 -0.19 37.72
N VAL A 159 11.45 1.11 37.79
CA VAL A 159 12.58 1.74 37.09
C VAL A 159 13.89 1.02 37.44
N LYS A 160 14.70 0.68 36.46
CA LYS A 160 15.97 -0.07 36.56
C LYS A 160 15.87 -1.59 36.74
N HIS A 161 14.73 -2.21 36.50
CA HIS A 161 14.64 -3.66 36.40
C HIS A 161 14.63 -4.11 34.93
N PRO A 162 15.22 -5.28 34.60
CA PRO A 162 15.21 -5.77 33.23
C PRO A 162 13.77 -6.12 32.80
N LEU A 163 13.42 -5.71 31.58
CA LEU A 163 12.21 -6.14 30.92
C LEU A 163 12.48 -7.47 30.20
N GLN A 164 11.55 -8.41 30.34
CA GLN A 164 11.59 -9.66 29.58
C GLN A 164 10.54 -9.62 28.48
N PHE A 165 11.00 -9.91 27.27
CA PHE A 165 10.15 -10.01 26.08
C PHE A 165 10.16 -11.45 25.58
N GLU A 166 9.00 -11.94 25.16
CA GLU A 166 8.87 -13.13 24.34
C GLU A 166 8.63 -12.67 22.90
N ILE A 167 9.50 -13.13 22.00
CA ILE A 167 9.42 -12.79 20.58
C ILE A 167 9.32 -14.10 19.81
N GLU A 168 8.26 -14.24 19.03
CA GLU A 168 8.10 -15.35 18.08
C GLU A 168 8.45 -14.84 16.69
N VAL A 169 9.40 -15.51 16.03
CA VAL A 169 9.81 -15.24 14.67
C VAL A 169 9.40 -16.40 13.80
N THR A 170 8.55 -16.14 12.82
CA THR A 170 8.13 -17.13 11.84
C THR A 170 8.95 -17.00 10.56
N ASN A 171 9.54 -18.10 10.12
CA ASN A 171 10.20 -18.19 8.82
C ASN A 171 9.18 -18.64 7.78
N HIS A 172 8.86 -17.78 6.83
CA HIS A 172 7.99 -18.07 5.70
C HIS A 172 8.74 -18.52 4.43
N ASN A 173 10.05 -18.76 4.54
CA ASN A 173 10.84 -19.30 3.44
C ASN A 173 10.80 -20.82 3.44
N ASP A 174 11.06 -21.43 2.28
CA ASP A 174 11.19 -22.88 2.12
C ASP A 174 12.48 -23.45 2.71
N ASN A 175 13.47 -22.58 3.02
CA ASN A 175 14.77 -22.94 3.56
C ASN A 175 14.96 -22.43 4.97
N ASP A 176 15.82 -23.09 5.74
CA ASP A 176 16.24 -22.62 7.06
C ASP A 176 16.93 -21.27 6.98
N SER A 177 16.59 -20.36 7.88
CA SER A 177 17.13 -19.00 7.89
C SER A 177 18.45 -18.86 8.69
N GLY A 178 18.91 -19.92 9.34
CA GLY A 178 20.04 -19.86 10.24
C GLY A 178 19.80 -18.96 11.46
N ASP A 179 20.86 -18.35 11.97
CA ASP A 179 20.80 -17.45 13.13
C ASP A 179 20.09 -16.14 12.80
N VAL A 180 19.04 -15.81 13.55
CA VAL A 180 18.27 -14.57 13.40
C VAL A 180 18.62 -13.64 14.55
N ARG A 181 19.01 -12.39 14.24
CA ARG A 181 19.20 -11.35 15.24
C ARG A 181 17.95 -10.49 15.33
N VAL A 182 17.40 -10.40 16.53
CA VAL A 182 16.30 -9.48 16.85
C VAL A 182 16.88 -8.34 17.66
N GLY A 183 16.68 -7.10 17.20
CA GLY A 183 17.06 -5.88 17.91
C GLY A 183 15.82 -5.14 18.43
N LEU A 184 15.91 -4.54 19.61
CA LEU A 184 14.93 -3.64 20.21
C LEU A 184 15.50 -2.23 20.23
#